data_adafa3ae8552f82653f45b03dda423bf
#
_entry.id   adafa3ae8552f82653f45b03dda423bf
#
_cell.length_a   1.000
_cell.length_b   1.000
_cell.length_c   1.000
_cell.angle_alpha   90.00
_cell.angle_beta   90.00
_cell.angle_gamma   90.00
#
_symmetry.space_group_name_H-M   'P 1'
#
loop_
_entity.id
_entity.type
_entity.pdbx_description
1 polymer ?
#
loop_
_entity_poly.entity_id
_entity_poly.type
_entity_poly.pdbx_seq_one_letter_code
_entity_poly.pdbx_strand_id
1 'polypeptide(L)'
;MTPKAAVVPRYTPAVYRRRLHQLIIALYVASLVGMLGMIVGAFLNDRSIESNPGRALATVTDVGITRTSVDFQDNKGIYHSPQSGLLYPTGLGEGQQVWVLYSRANPDLVKVEGREWTLSLIPALSSMLVASLIAAGAWCTVGVSTRAAERRMQINENVNQDFPHASPESTVE
;
A
#
# COMPACT_ATOMS: atom_id res chain seq x y z
N MET A 1 27.49 33.07 37.12
CA MET A 1 26.93 31.84 36.50
C MET A 1 26.28 32.23 35.19
N THR A 2 26.96 32.05 34.07
CA THR A 2 26.44 32.37 32.75
C THR A 2 25.56 31.16 32.26
N PRO A 3 24.32 31.39 31.80
CA PRO A 3 23.48 30.33 31.33
C PRO A 3 24.05 29.76 30.03
N LYS A 4 24.33 28.45 30.04
CA LYS A 4 24.79 27.70 28.91
C LYS A 4 23.66 27.69 27.85
N ALA A 5 23.84 28.43 26.76
CA ALA A 5 22.87 28.45 25.65
C ALA A 5 22.64 27.05 25.15
N ALA A 6 21.38 26.60 25.19
CA ALA A 6 20.97 25.32 24.64
C ALA A 6 21.22 25.34 23.13
N VAL A 7 22.14 24.49 22.66
CA VAL A 7 22.40 24.28 21.24
C VAL A 7 21.19 23.51 20.67
N VAL A 8 20.27 24.25 20.08
CA VAL A 8 19.18 23.64 19.31
C VAL A 8 19.80 23.00 18.07
N PRO A 9 19.64 21.69 17.85
CA PRO A 9 20.22 21.02 16.69
C PRO A 9 19.58 21.61 15.43
N ARG A 10 20.35 22.39 14.67
CA ARG A 10 19.95 22.89 13.36
C ARG A 10 19.98 21.72 12.39
N TYR A 11 18.83 21.09 12.16
CA TYR A 11 18.68 20.13 11.07
C TYR A 11 18.93 20.86 9.75
N THR A 12 20.04 20.54 9.10
CA THR A 12 20.35 21.09 7.78
C THR A 12 19.32 20.58 6.75
N PRO A 13 18.81 21.44 5.87
CA PRO A 13 17.78 21.06 4.90
C PRO A 13 18.16 19.87 4.02
N ALA A 14 19.45 19.67 3.80
CA ALA A 14 19.99 18.51 3.07
C ALA A 14 19.76 17.16 3.79
N VAL A 15 19.88 17.12 5.12
CA VAL A 15 19.62 15.90 5.91
C VAL A 15 18.15 15.55 5.91
N TYR A 16 17.28 16.57 6.03
CA TYR A 16 15.83 16.39 5.97
C TYR A 16 15.38 15.82 4.61
N ARG A 17 15.89 16.39 3.51
CA ARG A 17 15.64 15.91 2.14
C ARG A 17 16.03 14.43 1.99
N ARG A 18 17.23 14.05 2.43
CA ARG A 18 17.72 12.67 2.34
C ARG A 18 16.81 11.70 3.11
N ARG A 19 16.38 12.07 4.31
CA ARG A 19 15.49 11.24 5.13
C ARG A 19 14.11 11.10 4.51
N LEU A 20 13.53 12.16 3.93
CA LEU A 20 12.26 12.09 3.21
C LEU A 20 12.34 11.15 1.99
N HIS A 21 13.39 11.25 1.19
CA HIS A 21 13.57 10.33 0.06
C HIS A 21 13.71 8.88 0.51
N GLN A 22 14.47 8.63 1.58
CA GLN A 22 14.59 7.29 2.15
C GLN A 22 13.23 6.74 2.65
N LEU A 23 12.42 7.58 3.27
CA LEU A 23 11.09 7.22 3.73
C LEU A 23 10.15 6.90 2.56
N ILE A 24 10.16 7.70 1.49
CA ILE A 24 9.38 7.44 0.28
C ILE A 24 9.78 6.09 -0.34
N ILE A 25 11.08 5.82 -0.47
CA ILE A 25 11.58 4.54 -0.99
C ILE A 25 11.16 3.38 -0.08
N ALA A 26 11.31 3.52 1.23
CA ALA A 26 10.96 2.47 2.18
C ALA A 26 9.46 2.11 2.12
N LEU A 27 8.59 3.12 2.08
CA LEU A 27 7.14 2.92 1.95
C LEU A 27 6.77 2.30 0.61
N TYR A 28 7.42 2.74 -0.48
CA TYR A 28 7.18 2.18 -1.80
C TYR A 28 7.60 0.71 -1.88
N VAL A 29 8.79 0.37 -1.39
CA VAL A 29 9.28 -1.02 -1.33
C VAL A 29 8.38 -1.88 -0.45
N ALA A 30 7.95 -1.38 0.72
CA ALA A 30 7.02 -2.10 1.59
C ALA A 30 5.68 -2.36 0.89
N SER A 31 5.16 -1.40 0.12
CA SER A 31 3.96 -1.56 -0.70
C SER A 31 4.13 -2.64 -1.77
N LEU A 32 5.26 -2.64 -2.49
CA LEU A 32 5.57 -3.65 -3.50
C LEU A 32 5.66 -5.06 -2.91
N VAL A 33 6.33 -5.20 -1.75
CA VAL A 33 6.45 -6.49 -1.04
C VAL A 33 5.07 -6.98 -0.59
N GLY A 34 4.22 -6.09 -0.08
CA GLY A 34 2.84 -6.43 0.30
C GLY A 34 2.01 -6.93 -0.89
N MET A 35 2.08 -6.23 -2.02
CA MET A 35 1.37 -6.63 -3.25
C MET A 35 1.88 -7.97 -3.79
N LEU A 36 3.20 -8.18 -3.79
CA LEU A 36 3.79 -9.46 -4.20
C LEU A 36 3.32 -10.60 -3.29
N GLY A 37 3.26 -10.35 -1.97
CA GLY A 37 2.73 -11.32 -1.00
C GLY A 37 1.28 -11.71 -1.29
N MET A 38 0.42 -10.76 -1.69
CA MET A 38 -0.96 -11.05 -2.08
C MET A 38 -1.05 -11.93 -3.32
N ILE A 39 -0.23 -11.66 -4.36
CA ILE A 39 -0.18 -12.46 -5.58
C ILE A 39 0.29 -13.88 -5.28
N VAL A 40 1.38 -14.01 -4.51
CA VAL A 40 1.91 -15.33 -4.10
C VAL A 40 0.89 -16.08 -3.27
N GLY A 41 0.19 -15.42 -2.33
CA GLY A 41 -0.86 -16.02 -1.53
C GLY A 41 -2.02 -16.55 -2.39
N ALA A 42 -2.48 -15.75 -3.37
CA ALA A 42 -3.52 -16.18 -4.31
C ALA A 42 -3.09 -17.40 -5.14
N PHE A 43 -1.86 -17.40 -5.64
CA PHE A 43 -1.28 -18.52 -6.39
C PHE A 43 -1.18 -19.80 -5.54
N LEU A 44 -0.71 -19.69 -4.29
CA LEU A 44 -0.59 -20.84 -3.38
C LEU A 44 -1.96 -21.43 -3.01
N ASN A 45 -2.95 -20.57 -2.77
CA ASN A 45 -4.32 -21.00 -2.50
C ASN A 45 -4.90 -21.77 -3.71
N ASP A 46 -4.72 -21.23 -4.91
CA ASP A 46 -5.19 -21.85 -6.14
C ASP A 46 -4.54 -23.22 -6.36
N ARG A 47 -3.22 -23.30 -6.20
CA ARG A 47 -2.48 -24.55 -6.29
C ARG A 47 -2.90 -25.57 -5.22
N SER A 48 -3.24 -25.11 -4.02
CA SER A 48 -3.75 -26.00 -2.95
C SER A 48 -5.11 -26.61 -3.30
N ILE A 49 -5.99 -25.84 -3.97
CA ILE A 49 -7.27 -26.37 -4.46
C ILE A 49 -7.04 -27.36 -5.60
N GLU A 50 -6.18 -27.02 -6.56
CA GLU A 50 -5.90 -27.85 -7.74
C GLU A 50 -5.18 -29.17 -7.43
N SER A 51 -4.42 -29.23 -6.33
CA SER A 51 -3.70 -30.43 -5.94
C SER A 51 -4.62 -31.59 -5.51
N ASN A 52 -5.79 -31.29 -4.95
CA ASN A 52 -6.80 -32.27 -4.52
C ASN A 52 -8.21 -31.65 -4.60
N PRO A 53 -8.74 -31.44 -5.83
CA PRO A 53 -9.97 -30.71 -6.02
C PRO A 53 -11.20 -31.53 -5.65
N GLY A 54 -12.14 -30.91 -4.95
CA GLY A 54 -13.53 -31.29 -4.85
C GLY A 54 -14.39 -30.31 -5.64
N ARG A 55 -15.50 -30.77 -6.18
CA ARG A 55 -16.49 -29.94 -6.90
C ARG A 55 -17.82 -30.03 -6.16
N ALA A 56 -18.45 -28.88 -5.93
CA ALA A 56 -19.75 -28.81 -5.28
C ALA A 56 -20.60 -27.68 -5.88
N LEU A 57 -21.91 -27.78 -5.69
CA LEU A 57 -22.81 -26.67 -5.94
C LEU A 57 -22.96 -25.88 -4.65
N ALA A 58 -22.55 -24.60 -4.65
CA ALA A 58 -22.61 -23.71 -3.53
C ALA A 58 -23.77 -22.71 -3.69
N THR A 59 -24.39 -22.34 -2.59
CA THR A 59 -25.36 -21.26 -2.52
C THR A 59 -24.73 -20.05 -1.87
N VAL A 60 -24.81 -18.88 -2.52
CA VAL A 60 -24.33 -17.62 -1.98
C VAL A 60 -25.26 -17.16 -0.86
N THR A 61 -24.75 -17.06 0.36
CA THR A 61 -25.53 -16.68 1.54
C THR A 61 -25.45 -15.22 1.89
N ASP A 62 -24.31 -14.58 1.57
CA ASP A 62 -24.11 -13.15 1.81
C ASP A 62 -23.08 -12.57 0.83
N VAL A 63 -23.34 -11.35 0.36
CA VAL A 63 -22.44 -10.60 -0.53
C VAL A 63 -21.96 -9.33 0.18
N GLY A 64 -20.93 -9.47 1.00
CA GLY A 64 -20.31 -8.35 1.71
C GLY A 64 -19.30 -7.57 0.87
N ILE A 65 -18.91 -6.41 1.36
CA ILE A 65 -17.92 -5.53 0.70
C ILE A 65 -16.54 -6.19 0.58
N THR A 66 -16.16 -6.96 1.57
CA THR A 66 -14.81 -7.56 1.68
C THR A 66 -14.79 -9.05 1.34
N ARG A 67 -15.90 -9.73 1.46
CA ARG A 67 -16.01 -11.17 1.19
C ARG A 67 -17.43 -11.54 0.80
N THR A 68 -17.56 -12.63 0.04
CA THR A 68 -18.83 -13.31 -0.25
C THR A 68 -18.86 -14.64 0.46
N SER A 69 -19.89 -14.87 1.26
CA SER A 69 -20.09 -16.12 1.99
C SER A 69 -20.89 -17.10 1.14
N VAL A 70 -20.53 -18.37 1.23
CA VAL A 70 -21.23 -19.44 0.53
C VAL A 70 -21.36 -20.65 1.43
N ASP A 71 -22.43 -21.41 1.23
CA ASP A 71 -22.63 -22.73 1.85
C ASP A 71 -22.65 -23.79 0.76
N PHE A 72 -21.94 -24.88 0.98
CA PHE A 72 -21.94 -26.02 0.06
C PHE A 72 -21.86 -27.35 0.82
N GLN A 73 -22.31 -28.40 0.16
CA GLN A 73 -22.20 -29.75 0.65
C GLN A 73 -21.11 -30.50 -0.11
N ASP A 74 -20.20 -31.14 0.59
CA ASP A 74 -19.15 -31.93 -0.02
C ASP A 74 -19.66 -33.30 -0.52
N ASN A 75 -18.78 -34.07 -1.17
CA ASN A 75 -19.11 -35.39 -1.69
C ASN A 75 -19.43 -36.45 -0.59
N LYS A 76 -19.17 -36.11 0.69
CA LYS A 76 -19.51 -36.95 1.86
C LYS A 76 -20.80 -36.56 2.53
N GLY A 77 -21.48 -35.54 2.01
CA GLY A 77 -22.70 -35.01 2.58
C GLY A 77 -22.50 -34.02 3.73
N ILE A 78 -21.24 -33.55 3.97
CA ILE A 78 -20.93 -32.62 5.04
C ILE A 78 -21.12 -31.18 4.52
N TYR A 79 -21.84 -30.38 5.29
CA TYR A 79 -22.01 -28.95 5.00
C TYR A 79 -20.80 -28.16 5.45
N HIS A 80 -20.34 -27.27 4.57
CA HIS A 80 -19.23 -26.36 4.80
C HIS A 80 -19.67 -24.92 4.56
N SER A 81 -19.29 -24.04 5.50
CA SER A 81 -19.45 -22.59 5.41
C SER A 81 -18.08 -21.94 5.60
N PRO A 82 -17.29 -21.76 4.54
CA PRO A 82 -15.91 -21.30 4.62
C PRO A 82 -15.80 -19.93 5.27
N GLN A 83 -15.02 -19.84 6.36
CA GLN A 83 -14.83 -18.58 7.09
C GLN A 83 -14.05 -17.53 6.28
N SER A 84 -13.15 -17.97 5.41
CA SER A 84 -12.41 -17.10 4.50
C SER A 84 -13.28 -16.50 3.38
N GLY A 85 -14.47 -17.06 3.18
CA GLY A 85 -15.37 -16.73 2.07
C GLY A 85 -14.92 -17.33 0.75
N LEU A 86 -15.68 -17.04 -0.31
CA LEU A 86 -15.44 -17.53 -1.66
C LEU A 86 -14.32 -16.73 -2.33
N LEU A 87 -13.35 -17.42 -2.89
CA LEU A 87 -12.30 -16.79 -3.68
C LEU A 87 -12.85 -16.35 -5.06
N TYR A 88 -12.45 -15.16 -5.48
CA TYR A 88 -12.84 -14.56 -6.78
C TYR A 88 -14.37 -14.42 -6.99
N PRO A 89 -15.11 -13.78 -6.06
CA PRO A 89 -16.58 -13.77 -6.03
C PRO A 89 -17.25 -12.78 -6.99
N THR A 90 -16.55 -12.24 -7.98
CA THR A 90 -17.04 -11.15 -8.84
C THR A 90 -18.39 -11.47 -9.51
N GLY A 91 -19.36 -10.55 -9.39
CA GLY A 91 -20.63 -10.65 -10.11
C GLY A 91 -21.59 -11.71 -9.58
N LEU A 92 -21.50 -12.08 -8.31
CA LEU A 92 -22.45 -12.99 -7.65
C LEU A 92 -23.50 -12.20 -6.87
N GLY A 93 -24.72 -12.76 -6.78
CA GLY A 93 -25.83 -12.24 -5.97
C GLY A 93 -26.22 -13.22 -4.86
N GLU A 94 -26.84 -12.70 -3.80
CA GLU A 94 -27.38 -13.54 -2.73
C GLU A 94 -28.42 -14.53 -3.26
N GLY A 95 -28.43 -15.73 -2.71
CA GLY A 95 -29.31 -16.82 -3.15
C GLY A 95 -28.88 -17.49 -4.45
N GLN A 96 -27.87 -16.97 -5.16
CA GLN A 96 -27.40 -17.55 -6.41
C GLN A 96 -26.68 -18.87 -6.15
N GLN A 97 -26.93 -19.87 -6.97
CA GLN A 97 -26.19 -21.11 -7.00
C GLN A 97 -25.03 -21.03 -8.00
N VAL A 98 -23.83 -21.44 -7.56
CA VAL A 98 -22.63 -21.41 -8.36
C VAL A 98 -21.81 -22.68 -8.16
N TRP A 99 -21.24 -23.21 -9.24
CA TRP A 99 -20.28 -24.30 -9.14
C TRP A 99 -18.97 -23.80 -8.54
N VAL A 100 -18.49 -24.53 -7.54
CA VAL A 100 -17.25 -24.21 -6.85
C VAL A 100 -16.29 -25.40 -6.86
N LEU A 101 -15.00 -25.07 -6.87
CA LEU A 101 -13.91 -26.00 -6.59
C LEU A 101 -13.36 -25.71 -5.19
N TYR A 102 -13.23 -26.72 -4.37
CA TYR A 102 -12.68 -26.63 -3.03
C TYR A 102 -11.53 -27.60 -2.84
N SER A 103 -10.63 -27.31 -1.91
CA SER A 103 -9.59 -28.26 -1.51
C SER A 103 -10.17 -29.30 -0.58
N ARG A 104 -10.10 -30.61 -0.93
CA ARG A 104 -10.54 -31.69 -0.05
C ARG A 104 -9.72 -31.79 1.23
N ALA A 105 -8.48 -31.29 1.23
CA ALA A 105 -7.63 -31.25 2.40
C ALA A 105 -8.00 -30.09 3.33
N ASN A 106 -8.50 -28.99 2.77
CA ASN A 106 -8.94 -27.81 3.52
C ASN A 106 -10.18 -27.19 2.84
N PRO A 107 -11.40 -27.59 3.22
CA PRO A 107 -12.65 -27.09 2.61
C PRO A 107 -12.90 -25.60 2.77
N ASP A 108 -12.16 -24.91 3.67
CA ASP A 108 -12.20 -23.44 3.77
C ASP A 108 -11.60 -22.73 2.54
N LEU A 109 -10.79 -23.45 1.75
CA LEU A 109 -10.28 -22.95 0.47
C LEU A 109 -11.23 -23.35 -0.65
N VAL A 110 -12.08 -22.41 -1.05
CA VAL A 110 -13.08 -22.59 -2.10
C VAL A 110 -13.01 -21.46 -3.11
N LYS A 111 -13.05 -21.80 -4.40
CA LYS A 111 -13.07 -20.84 -5.52
C LYS A 111 -14.24 -21.10 -6.48
N VAL A 112 -14.67 -20.07 -7.19
CA VAL A 112 -15.65 -20.24 -8.28
C VAL A 112 -15.00 -21.08 -9.40
N GLU A 113 -15.72 -22.07 -9.90
CA GLU A 113 -15.25 -22.89 -11.02
C GLU A 113 -14.99 -22.03 -12.26
N GLY A 114 -13.87 -22.29 -12.94
CA GLY A 114 -13.44 -21.51 -14.11
C GLY A 114 -12.80 -20.17 -13.82
N ARG A 115 -12.58 -19.82 -12.54
CA ARG A 115 -11.83 -18.63 -12.15
C ARG A 115 -10.50 -19.00 -11.53
N GLU A 116 -9.49 -18.23 -11.87
CA GLU A 116 -8.10 -18.48 -11.49
C GLU A 116 -7.51 -17.30 -10.72
N TRP A 117 -6.38 -17.53 -10.07
CA TRP A 117 -5.58 -16.52 -9.37
C TRP A 117 -5.22 -15.31 -10.24
N THR A 118 -5.22 -15.47 -11.57
CA THR A 118 -4.96 -14.41 -12.55
C THR A 118 -5.91 -13.22 -12.43
N LEU A 119 -7.14 -13.45 -11.91
CA LEU A 119 -8.08 -12.35 -11.62
C LEU A 119 -7.54 -11.39 -10.56
N SER A 120 -6.66 -11.85 -9.67
CA SER A 120 -6.00 -11.03 -8.65
C SER A 120 -4.94 -10.09 -9.22
N LEU A 121 -4.45 -10.35 -10.44
CA LEU A 121 -3.43 -9.52 -11.08
C LEU A 121 -3.94 -8.13 -11.44
N ILE A 122 -5.21 -8.02 -11.87
CA ILE A 122 -5.78 -6.74 -12.29
C ILE A 122 -5.78 -5.73 -11.14
N PRO A 123 -6.36 -6.03 -9.94
CA PRO A 123 -6.31 -5.10 -8.81
C PRO A 123 -4.88 -4.88 -8.28
N ALA A 124 -4.01 -5.90 -8.33
CA ALA A 124 -2.63 -5.76 -7.89
C ALA A 124 -1.83 -4.82 -8.81
N LEU A 125 -1.94 -4.97 -10.14
CA LEU A 125 -1.26 -4.11 -11.10
C LEU A 125 -1.78 -2.67 -11.07
N SER A 126 -3.10 -2.47 -10.95
CA SER A 126 -3.69 -1.13 -10.82
C SER A 126 -3.23 -0.44 -9.54
N SER A 127 -3.19 -1.15 -8.42
CA SER A 127 -2.70 -0.61 -7.15
C SER A 127 -1.20 -0.27 -7.22
N MET A 128 -0.40 -1.11 -7.90
CA MET A 128 1.03 -0.86 -8.13
C MET A 128 1.24 0.40 -8.97
N LEU A 129 0.45 0.60 -10.03
CA LEU A 129 0.51 1.80 -10.86
C LEU A 129 0.21 3.06 -10.04
N VAL A 130 -0.88 3.03 -9.26
CA VAL A 130 -1.25 4.17 -8.39
C VAL A 130 -0.16 4.45 -7.35
N ALA A 131 0.38 3.43 -6.68
CA ALA A 131 1.47 3.59 -5.73
C ALA A 131 2.73 4.18 -6.37
N SER A 132 3.05 3.77 -7.61
CA SER A 132 4.18 4.31 -8.37
C SER A 132 3.99 5.79 -8.72
N LEU A 133 2.79 6.19 -9.14
CA LEU A 133 2.46 7.59 -9.43
C LEU A 133 2.54 8.46 -8.17
N ILE A 134 2.03 7.97 -7.04
CA ILE A 134 2.12 8.67 -5.75
C ILE A 134 3.58 8.83 -5.31
N ALA A 135 4.39 7.76 -5.40
CA ALA A 135 5.79 7.80 -5.05
C ALA A 135 6.59 8.78 -5.95
N ALA A 136 6.33 8.77 -7.25
CA ALA A 136 6.95 9.70 -8.21
C ALA A 136 6.54 11.15 -7.93
N GLY A 137 5.26 11.41 -7.68
CA GLY A 137 4.75 12.73 -7.30
C GLY A 137 5.38 13.25 -6.00
N ALA A 138 5.43 12.41 -4.97
CA ALA A 138 6.07 12.74 -3.70
C ALA A 138 7.58 13.01 -3.87
N TRP A 139 8.26 12.23 -4.70
CA TRP A 139 9.67 12.45 -5.01
C TRP A 139 9.91 13.80 -5.69
N CYS A 140 9.10 14.13 -6.71
CA CYS A 140 9.18 15.41 -7.43
C CYS A 140 8.90 16.60 -6.50
N THR A 141 7.87 16.53 -5.66
CA THR A 141 7.52 17.62 -4.74
C THR A 141 8.62 17.90 -3.72
N VAL A 142 9.25 16.85 -3.16
CA VAL A 142 10.42 17.02 -2.27
C VAL A 142 11.59 17.65 -3.02
N GLY A 143 11.83 17.27 -4.28
CA GLY A 143 12.90 17.85 -5.09
C GLY A 143 12.71 19.33 -5.41
N VAL A 144 11.47 19.72 -5.75
CA VAL A 144 11.15 21.13 -6.11
C VAL A 144 11.16 22.03 -4.87
N SER A 145 10.52 21.60 -3.78
CA SER A 145 10.41 22.42 -2.55
C SER A 145 11.77 22.73 -1.92
N THR A 146 12.69 21.76 -1.94
CA THR A 146 14.03 21.97 -1.39
C THR A 146 14.89 22.89 -2.25
N ARG A 147 14.80 22.81 -3.59
CA ARG A 147 15.49 23.74 -4.49
C ARG A 147 15.00 25.17 -4.33
N ALA A 148 13.69 25.36 -4.11
CA ALA A 148 13.10 26.68 -3.85
C ALA A 148 13.59 27.26 -2.51
N ALA A 149 13.72 26.43 -1.48
CA ALA A 149 14.24 26.85 -0.18
C ALA A 149 15.73 27.25 -0.25
N GLU A 150 16.54 26.47 -0.96
CA GLU A 150 17.97 26.74 -1.17
C GLU A 150 18.17 28.08 -1.92
N ARG A 151 17.39 28.34 -2.98
CA ARG A 151 17.42 29.61 -3.72
C ARG A 151 17.06 30.82 -2.85
N ARG A 152 16.04 30.68 -1.98
CA ARG A 152 15.65 31.76 -1.07
C ARG A 152 16.76 32.08 -0.05
N MET A 153 17.46 31.06 0.47
CA MET A 153 18.58 31.25 1.38
C MET A 153 19.75 31.98 0.70
N GLN A 154 20.11 31.61 -0.53
CA GLN A 154 21.16 32.26 -1.30
C GLN A 154 20.84 33.72 -1.60
N ILE A 155 19.60 34.03 -1.99
CA ILE A 155 19.18 35.42 -2.23
C ILE A 155 19.30 36.26 -0.95
N ASN A 156 18.86 35.70 0.18
CA ASN A 156 18.91 36.41 1.47
C ASN A 156 20.36 36.62 1.97
N GLU A 157 21.25 35.68 1.71
CA GLU A 157 22.67 35.76 2.04
C GLU A 157 23.37 36.82 1.17
N ASN A 158 23.09 36.87 -0.13
CA ASN A 158 23.63 37.89 -1.04
C ASN A 158 23.12 39.30 -0.67
N VAL A 159 21.84 39.47 -0.31
CA VAL A 159 21.29 40.76 0.14
C VAL A 159 21.95 41.21 1.43
N ASN A 160 22.23 40.32 2.37
CA ASN A 160 22.95 40.65 3.62
C ASN A 160 24.44 41.01 3.40
N GLN A 161 25.06 40.50 2.32
CA GLN A 161 26.43 40.85 1.97
C GLN A 161 26.51 42.20 1.26
N ASP A 162 25.52 42.52 0.38
CA ASP A 162 25.48 43.80 -0.34
C ASP A 162 25.05 44.98 0.56
N PHE A 163 24.35 44.76 1.63
CA PHE A 163 23.93 45.75 2.60
C PHE A 163 24.37 45.34 4.03
N PRO A 164 25.69 45.42 4.33
CA PRO A 164 26.15 45.21 5.68
C PRO A 164 25.53 46.37 6.55
N HIS A 165 24.83 46.00 7.60
CA HIS A 165 24.16 46.92 8.52
C HIS A 165 25.03 48.14 8.78
N ALA A 166 24.58 49.31 8.32
CA ALA A 166 25.08 50.56 8.80
C ALA A 166 24.85 50.61 10.32
N SER A 167 25.93 50.50 11.06
CA SER A 167 25.88 50.68 12.51
C SER A 167 25.19 52.01 12.82
N PRO A 168 24.22 52.08 13.72
CA PRO A 168 23.69 53.37 14.17
C PRO A 168 24.82 54.11 14.84
N GLU A 169 25.34 55.11 14.13
CA GLU A 169 26.30 56.06 14.65
C GLU A 169 25.68 56.70 15.89
N SER A 170 26.29 56.44 17.03
CA SER A 170 25.97 57.07 18.30
C SER A 170 26.23 58.58 18.18
N THR A 171 25.16 59.34 17.96
CA THR A 171 25.20 60.81 18.18
C THR A 171 25.09 61.03 19.70
N VAL A 172 26.25 61.21 20.32
CA VAL A 172 26.33 61.82 21.66
C VAL A 172 26.59 63.30 21.42
N GLU A 173 25.67 64.16 21.82
CA GLU A 173 25.89 65.48 22.39
C GLU A 173 24.85 65.74 23.47
#